data_9a5235074329299f28aa7fe616d1cf71
#
_entry.id   9a5235074329299f28aa7fe616d1cf71
#
_cell.length_a   1.000
_cell.length_b   1.000
_cell.length_c   1.000
_cell.angle_alpha   90.00
_cell.angle_beta   90.00
_cell.angle_gamma   90.00
#
_symmetry.space_group_name_H-M   'P 1'
#
loop_
_entity.id
_entity.type
_entity.pdbx_description
1 polymer ?
#
loop_
_entity_poly.entity_id
_entity_poly.type
_entity_poly.pdbx_seq_one_letter_code
_entity_poly.pdbx_strand_id
1 'polypeptide(L)'
;MWSVHVPEIPMQAEFLPDDFYAALLEIVGSTSVRHADDIPESALHDWSTERGGKPCALVTPRDTGAVSAVLRLCHRHNIPVVPQGGLSGLAGGAVPSEGAVLLSLARMDQIEEIDPSSSLMVVGAGCILQRIQDAAQNAGFYFALDLGARGSCQIGGNISTNAGGNRVIRYGMTRDLVLGLEVVLADGTILPMMNRMPKNNAALDLKHLFHWIGRNAGCYHARCNQLHPGICGAXX
;
A
#
# COMPACT_ATOMS: atom_id res chain seq x y z
N MET A 1 27.46 12.03 9.21
CA MET A 1 26.83 11.12 8.23
C MET A 1 26.83 9.72 8.86
N TRP A 2 25.68 9.26 9.36
CA TRP A 2 25.59 7.96 10.03
C TRP A 2 25.32 6.90 8.95
N SER A 3 26.33 6.11 8.68
CA SER A 3 26.18 4.94 7.82
C SER A 3 25.61 3.80 8.68
N VAL A 4 24.34 3.53 8.52
CA VAL A 4 23.74 2.34 9.13
C VAL A 4 24.18 1.15 8.29
N HIS A 5 25.07 0.37 8.87
CA HIS A 5 25.48 -0.89 8.25
C HIS A 5 24.31 -1.88 8.42
N VAL A 6 23.52 -2.04 7.39
CA VAL A 6 22.53 -3.12 7.33
C VAL A 6 23.29 -4.39 6.96
N PRO A 7 23.33 -5.39 7.83
CA PRO A 7 24.00 -6.64 7.47
C PRO A 7 23.37 -7.22 6.21
N GLU A 8 24.18 -7.51 5.22
CA GLU A 8 23.75 -8.28 4.05
C GLU A 8 23.34 -9.66 4.54
N ILE A 9 22.05 -9.93 4.51
CA ILE A 9 21.55 -11.28 4.72
C ILE A 9 21.98 -12.07 3.47
N PRO A 10 22.87 -13.06 3.60
CA PRO A 10 23.27 -13.81 2.42
C PRO A 10 22.05 -14.55 1.89
N MET A 11 21.50 -14.04 0.81
CA MET A 11 20.45 -14.73 0.08
C MET A 11 21.09 -15.87 -0.68
N GLN A 12 20.92 -17.08 -0.18
CA GLN A 12 21.12 -18.26 -1.00
C GLN A 12 19.95 -18.30 -1.98
N ALA A 13 20.23 -17.91 -3.21
CA ALA A 13 19.29 -18.05 -4.32
C ALA A 13 19.18 -19.55 -4.70
N GLU A 14 19.05 -20.40 -3.69
CA GLU A 14 18.71 -21.79 -3.90
C GLU A 14 17.20 -21.88 -4.05
N PHE A 15 16.78 -22.50 -5.11
CA PHE A 15 15.44 -22.83 -5.57
C PHE A 15 14.34 -22.63 -4.51
N LEU A 16 13.34 -21.83 -4.86
CA LEU A 16 12.09 -21.84 -4.10
C LEU A 16 11.66 -23.29 -3.91
N PRO A 17 11.30 -23.70 -2.71
CA PRO A 17 10.74 -25.04 -2.52
C PRO A 17 9.55 -25.23 -3.46
N ASP A 18 9.46 -26.38 -4.11
CA ASP A 18 8.38 -26.69 -5.05
C ASP A 18 7.00 -26.47 -4.41
N ASP A 19 6.89 -26.68 -3.11
CA ASP A 19 5.66 -26.47 -2.35
C ASP A 19 5.33 -24.99 -2.11
N PHE A 20 6.31 -24.08 -2.17
CA PHE A 20 6.07 -22.65 -1.92
C PHE A 20 5.16 -22.06 -3.01
N TYR A 21 5.48 -22.33 -4.27
CA TYR A 21 4.66 -21.80 -5.38
C TYR A 21 3.25 -22.42 -5.36
N ALA A 22 3.17 -23.73 -5.07
CA ALA A 22 1.87 -24.40 -4.94
C ALA A 22 1.03 -23.76 -3.82
N ALA A 23 1.66 -23.44 -2.68
CA ALA A 23 0.98 -22.78 -1.57
C ALA A 23 0.50 -21.36 -1.95
N LEU A 24 1.30 -20.61 -2.73
CA LEU A 24 0.84 -19.31 -3.24
C LEU A 24 -0.43 -19.46 -4.10
N LEU A 25 -0.43 -20.45 -5.00
CA LEU A 25 -1.59 -20.73 -5.85
C LEU A 25 -2.83 -21.09 -5.03
N GLU A 26 -2.64 -21.86 -3.96
CA GLU A 26 -3.74 -22.25 -3.06
C GLU A 26 -4.31 -21.03 -2.31
N ILE A 27 -3.45 -20.10 -1.87
CA ILE A 27 -3.86 -18.92 -1.11
C ILE A 27 -4.64 -17.93 -1.99
N VAL A 28 -4.13 -17.59 -3.17
CA VAL A 28 -4.66 -16.46 -3.94
C VAL A 28 -5.27 -16.86 -5.29
N GLY A 29 -5.14 -18.12 -5.68
CA GLY A 29 -5.63 -18.62 -6.97
C GLY A 29 -4.66 -18.36 -8.12
N SER A 30 -4.75 -19.20 -9.15
CA SER A 30 -3.81 -19.19 -10.30
C SER A 30 -3.82 -17.86 -11.09
N THR A 31 -4.95 -17.17 -11.12
CA THR A 31 -5.06 -15.88 -11.84
C THR A 31 -4.40 -14.73 -11.09
N SER A 32 -3.97 -14.96 -9.85
CA SER A 32 -3.40 -13.93 -8.97
C SER A 32 -1.90 -14.12 -8.71
N VAL A 33 -1.28 -15.13 -9.34
CA VAL A 33 0.16 -15.39 -9.22
C VAL A 33 0.77 -15.42 -10.62
N ARG A 34 1.89 -14.73 -10.78
CA ARG A 34 2.76 -14.85 -11.96
C ARG A 34 4.12 -15.36 -11.51
N HIS A 35 4.64 -16.35 -12.20
CA HIS A 35 5.99 -16.84 -11.98
C HIS A 35 7.03 -15.83 -12.50
N ALA A 36 8.26 -15.92 -12.03
CA ALA A 36 9.37 -15.02 -12.36
C ALA A 36 9.44 -14.59 -13.84
N ASP A 37 9.35 -15.56 -14.74
CA ASP A 37 9.50 -15.29 -16.19
C ASP A 37 8.25 -14.65 -16.83
N ASP A 38 7.12 -14.69 -16.14
CA ASP A 38 5.84 -14.12 -16.59
C ASP A 38 5.57 -12.74 -15.98
N ILE A 39 6.47 -12.24 -15.15
CA ILE A 39 6.31 -10.93 -14.50
C ILE A 39 6.55 -9.84 -15.54
N PRO A 40 5.59 -8.92 -15.74
CA PRO A 40 5.78 -7.87 -16.73
C PRO A 40 6.89 -6.90 -16.31
N GLU A 41 7.66 -6.44 -17.28
CA GLU A 41 8.77 -5.51 -17.05
C GLU A 41 8.30 -4.26 -16.29
N SER A 42 7.08 -3.81 -16.51
CA SER A 42 6.51 -2.67 -15.81
C SER A 42 6.41 -2.85 -14.29
N ALA A 43 6.45 -4.09 -13.79
CA ALA A 43 6.45 -4.37 -12.34
C ALA A 43 7.87 -4.37 -11.75
N LEU A 44 8.92 -4.25 -12.58
CA LEU A 44 10.31 -4.29 -12.13
C LEU A 44 10.88 -2.90 -11.84
N HIS A 45 10.12 -1.84 -12.15
CA HIS A 45 10.58 -0.46 -12.04
C HIS A 45 9.52 0.41 -11.39
N ASP A 46 9.97 1.43 -10.67
CA ASP A 46 9.14 2.59 -10.33
C ASP A 46 9.69 3.81 -11.11
N TRP A 47 9.33 5.02 -10.72
CA TRP A 47 9.82 6.23 -11.42
C TRP A 47 11.22 6.65 -10.95
N SER A 48 11.86 5.88 -10.09
CA SER A 48 13.26 6.13 -9.71
C SER A 48 14.23 5.63 -10.78
N THR A 49 15.52 5.91 -10.59
CA THR A 49 16.58 5.36 -11.42
C THR A 49 17.15 4.05 -10.87
N GLU A 50 16.57 3.57 -9.76
CA GLU A 50 17.02 2.34 -9.10
C GLU A 50 16.74 1.11 -9.99
N ARG A 51 17.67 0.18 -9.97
CA ARG A 51 17.51 -1.09 -10.68
C ARG A 51 17.37 -2.21 -9.66
N GLY A 52 16.39 -3.04 -9.91
CA GLY A 52 16.07 -4.16 -9.02
C GLY A 52 16.74 -5.47 -9.39
N GLY A 53 16.58 -6.44 -8.51
CA GLY A 53 16.90 -7.82 -8.77
C GLY A 53 15.76 -8.55 -9.47
N LYS A 54 15.93 -9.84 -9.72
CA LYS A 54 14.91 -10.68 -10.34
C LYS A 54 13.97 -11.23 -9.25
N PRO A 55 12.70 -10.84 -9.23
CA PRO A 55 11.76 -11.40 -8.25
C PRO A 55 11.37 -12.83 -8.62
N CYS A 56 10.98 -13.62 -7.62
CA CYS A 56 10.58 -15.02 -7.81
C CYS A 56 9.10 -15.16 -8.19
N ALA A 57 8.25 -14.24 -7.74
CA ALA A 57 6.82 -14.26 -8.05
C ALA A 57 6.22 -12.87 -7.92
N LEU A 58 5.12 -12.62 -8.65
CA LEU A 58 4.24 -11.46 -8.45
C LEU A 58 2.88 -11.99 -8.00
N VAL A 59 2.40 -11.50 -6.86
CA VAL A 59 1.14 -11.94 -6.24
C VAL A 59 0.19 -10.75 -6.11
N THR A 60 -1.08 -10.95 -6.49
CA THR A 60 -2.10 -9.90 -6.46
C THR A 60 -3.31 -10.35 -5.62
N PRO A 61 -3.22 -10.27 -4.28
CA PRO A 61 -4.32 -10.66 -3.40
C PRO A 61 -5.52 -9.73 -3.55
N ARG A 62 -6.70 -10.20 -3.13
CA ARG A 62 -7.95 -9.43 -3.23
C ARG A 62 -8.46 -8.91 -1.88
N ASP A 63 -7.91 -9.41 -0.79
CA ASP A 63 -8.38 -9.07 0.56
C ASP A 63 -7.26 -9.21 1.59
N THR A 64 -7.51 -8.69 2.78
CA THR A 64 -6.56 -8.67 3.89
C THR A 64 -6.16 -10.08 4.34
N GLY A 65 -7.10 -11.03 4.31
CA GLY A 65 -6.81 -12.43 4.69
C GLY A 65 -5.79 -13.06 3.77
N ALA A 66 -5.94 -12.85 2.46
CA ALA A 66 -4.99 -13.34 1.45
C ALA A 66 -3.61 -12.66 1.61
N VAL A 67 -3.57 -11.35 1.88
CA VAL A 67 -2.31 -10.64 2.18
C VAL A 67 -1.62 -11.26 3.39
N SER A 68 -2.37 -11.48 4.48
CA SER A 68 -1.86 -12.10 5.71
C SER A 68 -1.28 -13.49 5.45
N ALA A 69 -2.00 -14.32 4.70
CA ALA A 69 -1.55 -15.69 4.39
C ALA A 69 -0.28 -15.68 3.53
N VAL A 70 -0.20 -14.80 2.52
CA VAL A 70 1.00 -14.67 1.67
C VAL A 70 2.20 -14.22 2.52
N LEU A 71 2.03 -13.18 3.35
CA LEU A 71 3.11 -12.67 4.19
C LEU A 71 3.58 -13.74 5.18
N ARG A 72 2.64 -14.46 5.81
CA ARG A 72 2.96 -15.57 6.73
C ARG A 72 3.75 -16.68 6.02
N LEU A 73 3.38 -17.00 4.78
CA LEU A 73 4.10 -18.00 3.97
C LEU A 73 5.52 -17.52 3.68
N CYS A 74 5.68 -16.29 3.20
CA CYS A 74 7.00 -15.70 2.92
C CYS A 74 7.86 -15.64 4.18
N HIS A 75 7.27 -15.23 5.30
CA HIS A 75 7.97 -15.15 6.60
C HIS A 75 8.53 -16.53 7.03
N ARG A 76 7.72 -17.59 6.90
CA ARG A 76 8.17 -18.95 7.26
C ARG A 76 9.34 -19.43 6.41
N HIS A 77 9.39 -19.01 5.15
CA HIS A 77 10.46 -19.42 4.22
C HIS A 77 11.59 -18.39 4.11
N ASN A 78 11.57 -17.33 4.93
CA ASN A 78 12.54 -16.21 4.89
C ASN A 78 12.67 -15.59 3.49
N ILE A 79 11.56 -15.51 2.75
CA ILE A 79 11.52 -14.91 1.42
C ILE A 79 11.16 -13.42 1.56
N PRO A 80 11.97 -12.50 1.02
CA PRO A 80 11.66 -11.08 1.10
C PRO A 80 10.42 -10.73 0.29
N VAL A 81 9.65 -9.75 0.77
CA VAL A 81 8.45 -9.28 0.10
C VAL A 81 8.60 -7.80 -0.20
N VAL A 82 8.27 -7.41 -1.43
CA VAL A 82 8.25 -6.00 -1.84
C VAL A 82 6.80 -5.61 -2.15
N PRO A 83 6.16 -4.84 -1.27
CA PRO A 83 4.80 -4.35 -1.54
C PRO A 83 4.81 -3.34 -2.68
N GLN A 84 3.85 -3.48 -3.59
CA GLN A 84 3.72 -2.58 -4.74
C GLN A 84 2.34 -1.95 -4.81
N GLY A 85 2.33 -0.63 -5.02
CA GLY A 85 1.15 0.13 -5.40
C GLY A 85 1.21 0.53 -6.87
N GLY A 86 1.00 1.82 -7.16
CA GLY A 86 0.98 2.35 -8.52
C GLY A 86 2.34 2.62 -9.16
N LEU A 87 3.42 2.22 -8.55
CA LEU A 87 4.80 2.29 -9.07
C LEU A 87 5.24 3.72 -9.45
N SER A 88 4.62 4.73 -8.87
CA SER A 88 4.90 6.15 -9.12
C SER A 88 5.89 6.76 -8.12
N GLY A 89 6.55 5.94 -7.31
CA GLY A 89 7.56 6.35 -6.34
C GLY A 89 8.86 6.78 -7.02
N LEU A 90 9.61 7.67 -6.34
CA LEU A 90 10.88 8.21 -6.86
C LEU A 90 12.09 7.78 -6.03
N ALA A 91 11.88 6.86 -5.07
CA ALA A 91 12.91 6.45 -4.10
C ALA A 91 13.22 4.93 -4.16
N GLY A 92 12.77 4.23 -5.19
CA GLY A 92 13.05 2.80 -5.37
C GLY A 92 12.32 1.88 -4.37
N GLY A 93 11.34 2.39 -3.64
CA GLY A 93 10.66 1.62 -2.59
C GLY A 93 9.85 0.42 -3.10
N ALA A 94 9.48 0.44 -4.37
CA ALA A 94 8.72 -0.64 -5.00
C ALA A 94 9.57 -1.50 -5.95
N VAL A 95 10.86 -1.20 -6.07
CA VAL A 95 11.79 -1.93 -6.95
C VAL A 95 12.14 -3.27 -6.31
N PRO A 96 12.04 -4.40 -7.03
CA PRO A 96 12.26 -5.72 -6.44
C PRO A 96 13.70 -5.95 -5.98
N SER A 97 13.86 -6.68 -4.88
CA SER A 97 15.13 -7.31 -4.54
C SER A 97 15.20 -8.71 -5.15
N GLU A 98 16.41 -9.26 -5.25
CA GLU A 98 16.64 -10.60 -5.81
C GLU A 98 15.83 -11.64 -5.01
N GLY A 99 15.14 -12.52 -5.69
CA GLY A 99 14.36 -13.60 -5.09
C GLY A 99 13.09 -13.15 -4.34
N ALA A 100 12.74 -11.88 -4.39
CA ALA A 100 11.59 -11.38 -3.63
C ALA A 100 10.25 -11.78 -4.26
N VAL A 101 9.23 -11.88 -3.42
CA VAL A 101 7.84 -11.89 -3.86
C VAL A 101 7.38 -10.43 -4.00
N LEU A 102 6.92 -10.05 -5.19
CA LEU A 102 6.24 -8.77 -5.40
C LEU A 102 4.78 -8.92 -4.96
N LEU A 103 4.35 -8.09 -4.04
CA LEU A 103 3.00 -8.13 -3.49
C LEU A 103 2.23 -6.88 -3.96
N SER A 104 1.51 -7.02 -5.07
CA SER A 104 0.76 -5.90 -5.64
C SER A 104 -0.64 -5.83 -5.05
N LEU A 105 -0.98 -4.67 -4.50
CA LEU A 105 -2.30 -4.43 -3.90
C LEU A 105 -3.33 -3.91 -4.93
N ALA A 106 -3.02 -3.96 -6.21
CA ALA A 106 -3.85 -3.37 -7.27
C ALA A 106 -5.28 -3.95 -7.33
N ARG A 107 -5.50 -5.18 -6.81
CA ARG A 107 -6.85 -5.80 -6.79
C ARG A 107 -7.65 -5.48 -5.52
N MET A 108 -7.04 -4.75 -4.57
CA MET A 108 -7.71 -4.28 -3.35
C MET A 108 -8.15 -2.82 -3.58
N ASP A 109 -8.88 -2.58 -4.68
CA ASP A 109 -9.17 -1.24 -5.20
C ASP A 109 -10.62 -0.79 -4.91
N GLN A 110 -11.30 -1.44 -3.98
CA GLN A 110 -12.71 -1.14 -3.67
C GLN A 110 -12.84 0.14 -2.84
N ILE A 111 -13.86 0.91 -3.14
CA ILE A 111 -14.40 1.93 -2.24
C ILE A 111 -15.55 1.24 -1.50
N GLU A 112 -15.30 0.87 -0.24
CA GLU A 112 -16.21 0.02 0.54
C GLU A 112 -17.37 0.81 1.12
N GLU A 113 -17.09 2.06 1.51
CA GLU A 113 -18.08 2.89 2.19
C GLU A 113 -17.78 4.38 1.94
N ILE A 114 -18.81 5.16 1.76
CA ILE A 114 -18.77 6.62 1.90
C ILE A 114 -19.86 6.98 2.89
N ASP A 115 -19.47 7.58 4.01
CA ASP A 115 -20.42 7.99 5.06
C ASP A 115 -20.48 9.52 5.11
N PRO A 116 -21.54 10.11 4.54
CA PRO A 116 -21.69 11.56 4.56
C PRO A 116 -21.89 12.13 5.98
N SER A 117 -22.45 11.36 6.90
CA SER A 117 -22.73 11.84 8.25
C SER A 117 -21.45 12.07 9.05
N SER A 118 -20.45 11.23 8.84
CA SER A 118 -19.15 11.32 9.51
C SER A 118 -18.07 11.97 8.63
N SER A 119 -18.40 12.30 7.39
CA SER A 119 -17.45 12.83 6.38
C SER A 119 -16.23 11.93 6.24
N LEU A 120 -16.47 10.63 6.11
CA LEU A 120 -15.38 9.66 5.93
C LEU A 120 -15.67 8.68 4.78
N MET A 121 -14.61 8.07 4.29
CA MET A 121 -14.73 6.95 3.36
C MET A 121 -13.78 5.83 3.74
N VAL A 122 -14.15 4.60 3.38
CA VAL A 122 -13.35 3.40 3.58
C VAL A 122 -12.94 2.87 2.21
N VAL A 123 -11.64 2.73 2.00
CA VAL A 123 -11.09 2.35 0.70
C VAL A 123 -9.98 1.32 0.84
N GLY A 124 -9.88 0.43 -0.13
CA GLY A 124 -8.77 -0.52 -0.21
C GLY A 124 -7.46 0.16 -0.59
N ALA A 125 -6.34 -0.41 -0.17
CA ALA A 125 -5.00 0.17 -0.37
C ALA A 125 -4.61 0.32 -1.84
N GLY A 126 -5.17 -0.51 -2.72
CA GLY A 126 -4.94 -0.45 -4.17
C GLY A 126 -5.80 0.58 -4.89
N CYS A 127 -6.66 1.29 -4.17
CA CYS A 127 -7.54 2.26 -4.82
C CYS A 127 -6.73 3.44 -5.37
N ILE A 128 -6.96 3.75 -6.64
CA ILE A 128 -6.27 4.85 -7.33
C ILE A 128 -6.78 6.19 -6.78
N LEU A 129 -5.87 7.12 -6.52
CA LEU A 129 -6.18 8.42 -5.90
C LEU A 129 -7.27 9.18 -6.68
N GLN A 130 -7.20 9.19 -8.01
CA GLN A 130 -8.21 9.86 -8.84
C GLN A 130 -9.61 9.28 -8.59
N ARG A 131 -9.74 7.94 -8.49
CA ARG A 131 -11.03 7.30 -8.21
C ARG A 131 -11.60 7.73 -6.84
N ILE A 132 -10.72 7.89 -5.85
CA ILE A 132 -11.11 8.36 -4.51
C ILE A 132 -11.64 9.81 -4.60
N GLN A 133 -10.92 10.67 -5.34
CA GLN A 133 -11.34 12.07 -5.54
C GLN A 133 -12.69 12.16 -6.26
N ASP A 134 -12.86 11.39 -7.33
CA ASP A 134 -14.10 11.37 -8.13
C ASP A 134 -15.28 10.87 -7.29
N ALA A 135 -15.07 9.82 -6.50
CA ALA A 135 -16.12 9.28 -5.63
C ALA A 135 -16.49 10.26 -4.52
N ALA A 136 -15.52 10.94 -3.92
CA ALA A 136 -15.77 11.99 -2.93
C ALA A 136 -16.58 13.12 -3.55
N GLN A 137 -16.18 13.59 -4.74
CA GLN A 137 -16.87 14.68 -5.44
C GLN A 137 -18.33 14.32 -5.77
N ASN A 138 -18.55 13.10 -6.25
CA ASN A 138 -19.89 12.60 -6.58
C ASN A 138 -20.80 12.54 -5.34
N ALA A 139 -20.19 12.36 -4.15
CA ALA A 139 -20.92 12.36 -2.88
C ALA A 139 -21.04 13.77 -2.25
N GLY A 140 -20.60 14.83 -2.95
CA GLY A 140 -20.65 16.21 -2.46
C GLY A 140 -19.51 16.58 -1.52
N PHE A 141 -18.42 15.82 -1.53
CA PHE A 141 -17.25 16.02 -0.67
C PHE A 141 -15.98 16.26 -1.50
N TYR A 142 -14.90 16.50 -0.78
CA TYR A 142 -13.62 16.78 -1.37
C TYR A 142 -12.53 15.99 -0.64
N PHE A 143 -11.80 15.16 -1.37
CA PHE A 143 -10.61 14.48 -0.82
C PHE A 143 -9.37 15.31 -1.18
N ALA A 144 -8.71 15.83 -0.16
CA ALA A 144 -7.76 16.93 -0.32
C ALA A 144 -6.38 16.53 -0.88
N LEU A 145 -5.98 15.26 -0.77
CA LEU A 145 -4.68 14.81 -1.31
C LEU A 145 -4.66 15.01 -2.83
N ASP A 146 -3.61 15.68 -3.34
CA ASP A 146 -3.49 15.97 -4.77
C ASP A 146 -2.04 15.85 -5.22
N LEU A 147 -1.79 14.84 -6.06
CA LEU A 147 -0.47 14.47 -6.55
C LEU A 147 -0.45 14.48 -8.07
N GLY A 148 0.71 14.78 -8.66
CA GLY A 148 0.87 14.69 -10.11
C GLY A 148 0.56 13.30 -10.67
N ALA A 149 0.83 12.27 -9.91
CA ALA A 149 0.58 10.87 -10.27
C ALA A 149 -0.82 10.38 -9.92
N ARG A 150 -1.80 11.26 -9.62
CA ARG A 150 -3.11 10.86 -9.08
C ARG A 150 -3.86 9.83 -9.93
N GLY A 151 -3.59 9.80 -11.24
CA GLY A 151 -4.21 8.83 -12.16
C GLY A 151 -3.64 7.41 -12.08
N SER A 152 -2.52 7.23 -11.38
CA SER A 152 -1.85 5.92 -11.26
C SER A 152 -1.45 5.54 -9.84
N CYS A 153 -1.14 6.53 -8.98
CA CYS A 153 -0.74 6.22 -7.60
C CYS A 153 -1.92 5.63 -6.81
N GLN A 154 -1.59 4.72 -5.91
CA GLN A 154 -2.56 4.03 -5.05
C GLN A 154 -2.44 4.53 -3.62
N ILE A 155 -3.57 4.59 -2.92
CA ILE A 155 -3.66 5.22 -1.60
C ILE A 155 -2.76 4.54 -0.56
N GLY A 156 -2.59 3.23 -0.62
CA GLY A 156 -1.67 2.51 0.27
C GLY A 156 -0.23 2.99 0.15
N GLY A 157 0.23 3.21 -1.10
CA GLY A 157 1.55 3.79 -1.36
C GLY A 157 1.65 5.24 -0.88
N ASN A 158 0.60 6.04 -1.09
CA ASN A 158 0.58 7.43 -0.60
C ASN A 158 0.68 7.48 0.93
N ILE A 159 0.03 6.56 1.63
CA ILE A 159 0.07 6.44 3.09
C ILE A 159 1.48 6.04 3.55
N SER A 160 2.06 4.99 2.94
CA SER A 160 3.36 4.46 3.37
C SER A 160 4.50 5.45 3.16
N THR A 161 4.38 6.35 2.17
CA THR A 161 5.37 7.39 1.91
C THR A 161 5.00 8.72 2.55
N ASN A 162 3.85 8.80 3.21
CA ASN A 162 3.28 10.04 3.74
C ASN A 162 3.28 11.13 2.67
N ALA A 163 2.71 10.83 1.51
CA ALA A 163 2.78 11.71 0.35
C ALA A 163 2.20 13.10 0.65
N GLY A 164 2.88 14.12 0.17
CA GLY A 164 2.42 15.50 0.28
C GLY A 164 1.54 15.88 -0.89
N GLY A 165 1.90 16.90 -1.61
CA GLY A 165 1.20 17.37 -2.80
C GLY A 165 0.97 18.86 -2.76
N ASN A 166 0.24 19.37 -3.74
CA ASN A 166 0.12 20.81 -3.96
C ASN A 166 -0.70 21.52 -2.87
N ARG A 167 -1.48 20.77 -2.09
CA ARG A 167 -2.44 21.33 -1.12
C ARG A 167 -2.02 21.14 0.33
N VAL A 168 -0.78 20.73 0.55
CA VAL A 168 -0.26 20.35 1.88
C VAL A 168 -0.32 21.51 2.89
N ILE A 169 -0.13 22.75 2.44
CA ILE A 169 -0.16 23.92 3.32
C ILE A 169 -1.53 24.10 3.98
N ARG A 170 -2.61 23.80 3.24
CA ARG A 170 -3.97 23.96 3.77
C ARG A 170 -4.51 22.71 4.47
N TYR A 171 -4.22 21.54 3.93
CA TYR A 171 -4.91 20.30 4.33
C TYR A 171 -4.00 19.28 4.99
N GLY A 172 -2.69 19.56 5.07
CA GLY A 172 -1.72 18.63 5.64
C GLY A 172 -1.29 17.56 4.64
N MET A 173 -0.48 16.65 5.13
CA MET A 173 0.03 15.51 4.37
C MET A 173 -0.95 14.33 4.45
N THR A 174 -0.66 13.23 3.76
CA THR A 174 -1.53 12.06 3.75
C THR A 174 -1.88 11.59 5.17
N ARG A 175 -0.93 11.57 6.09
CA ARG A 175 -1.17 11.13 7.48
C ARG A 175 -2.25 11.96 8.21
N ASP A 176 -2.40 13.22 7.83
CA ASP A 176 -3.37 14.14 8.45
C ASP A 176 -4.80 13.88 7.93
N LEU A 177 -4.89 13.18 6.79
CA LEU A 177 -6.17 12.84 6.14
C LEU A 177 -6.64 11.42 6.49
N VAL A 178 -5.81 10.62 7.19
CA VAL A 178 -6.11 9.21 7.50
C VAL A 178 -6.55 9.09 8.96
N LEU A 179 -7.80 8.66 9.16
CA LEU A 179 -8.37 8.48 10.51
C LEU A 179 -8.03 7.10 11.08
N GLY A 180 -8.00 6.08 10.24
CA GLY A 180 -7.71 4.72 10.67
C GLY A 180 -7.03 3.92 9.58
N LEU A 181 -6.34 2.86 10.00
CA LEU A 181 -5.64 1.92 9.10
C LEU A 181 -5.90 0.49 9.53
N GLU A 182 -5.96 -0.39 8.57
CA GLU A 182 -5.72 -1.81 8.78
C GLU A 182 -4.36 -2.14 8.16
N VAL A 183 -3.49 -2.78 8.91
CA VAL A 183 -2.12 -3.08 8.51
C VAL A 183 -1.85 -4.57 8.68
N VAL A 184 -1.14 -5.18 7.74
CA VAL A 184 -0.65 -6.55 7.89
C VAL A 184 0.87 -6.49 8.07
N LEU A 185 1.35 -7.04 9.16
CA LEU A 185 2.78 -7.09 9.47
C LEU A 185 3.50 -8.19 8.67
N ALA A 186 4.83 -8.17 8.68
CA ALA A 186 5.64 -9.12 7.91
C ALA A 186 5.39 -10.59 8.29
N ASP A 187 5.00 -10.85 9.54
CA ASP A 187 4.66 -12.20 10.03
C ASP A 187 3.22 -12.63 9.68
N GLY A 188 2.47 -11.76 8.99
CA GLY A 188 1.06 -11.98 8.65
C GLY A 188 0.07 -11.53 9.72
N THR A 189 0.52 -10.93 10.83
CA THR A 189 -0.39 -10.41 11.86
C THR A 189 -1.18 -9.22 11.32
N ILE A 190 -2.51 -9.25 11.48
CA ILE A 190 -3.39 -8.15 11.07
C ILE A 190 -3.61 -7.22 12.26
N LEU A 191 -3.34 -5.93 12.07
CA LEU A 191 -3.59 -4.89 13.06
C LEU A 191 -4.76 -4.00 12.60
N PRO A 192 -5.95 -4.21 13.17
CA PRO A 192 -7.13 -3.41 12.81
C PRO A 192 -7.19 -2.13 13.64
N MET A 193 -6.60 -1.05 13.14
CA MET A 193 -6.59 0.27 13.79
C MET A 193 -7.61 1.20 13.12
N MET A 194 -8.84 0.72 12.96
CA MET A 194 -9.92 1.37 12.21
C MET A 194 -10.71 2.35 13.07
N ASN A 195 -10.03 3.40 13.56
CA ASN A 195 -10.68 4.48 14.28
C ASN A 195 -11.48 5.37 13.32
N ARG A 196 -12.71 5.70 13.68
CA ARG A 196 -13.58 6.60 12.88
C ARG A 196 -13.75 7.98 13.51
N MET A 197 -13.14 8.21 14.68
CA MET A 197 -13.29 9.47 15.40
C MET A 197 -12.11 10.41 15.09
N PRO A 198 -12.37 11.65 14.65
CA PRO A 198 -11.30 12.62 14.44
C PRO A 198 -10.50 12.95 15.70
N LYS A 199 -11.13 12.81 16.87
CA LYS A 199 -10.47 13.04 18.15
C LYS A 199 -10.54 11.75 18.99
N ASN A 200 -9.37 11.18 19.27
CA ASN A 200 -9.25 10.01 20.11
C ASN A 200 -8.02 10.18 21.03
N ASN A 201 -8.27 10.52 22.28
CA ASN A 201 -7.22 10.73 23.28
C ASN A 201 -7.08 9.53 24.22
N ALA A 202 -7.68 8.38 23.89
CA ALA A 202 -7.73 7.25 24.79
C ALA A 202 -6.40 6.50 24.91
N ALA A 203 -5.56 6.54 23.86
CA ALA A 203 -4.32 5.79 23.82
C ALA A 203 -3.36 6.35 22.76
N LEU A 204 -2.17 5.77 22.69
CA LEU A 204 -1.21 6.07 21.63
C LEU A 204 -1.82 5.71 20.26
N ASP A 205 -1.73 6.62 19.33
CA ASP A 205 -2.28 6.41 17.99
C ASP A 205 -1.26 5.67 17.12
N LEU A 206 -1.37 4.36 17.12
CA LEU A 206 -0.41 3.46 16.46
C LEU A 206 -0.35 3.63 14.94
N LYS A 207 -1.40 4.19 14.31
CA LYS A 207 -1.36 4.38 12.84
C LYS A 207 -0.18 5.25 12.41
N HIS A 208 0.27 6.17 13.28
CA HIS A 208 1.40 7.06 12.96
C HIS A 208 2.74 6.33 12.85
N LEU A 209 2.85 5.11 13.40
CA LEU A 209 4.04 4.27 13.22
C LEU A 209 4.17 3.77 11.76
N PHE A 210 3.07 3.76 11.03
CA PHE A 210 3.01 3.19 9.69
C PHE A 210 3.02 4.23 8.58
N HIS A 211 3.07 5.51 8.94
CA HIS A 211 3.27 6.57 7.95
C HIS A 211 4.77 6.82 7.76
N TRP A 212 5.20 6.94 6.52
CA TRP A 212 6.57 7.26 6.16
C TRP A 212 7.59 6.14 6.48
N ILE A 213 7.17 4.92 6.39
CA ILE A 213 8.03 3.76 6.66
C ILE A 213 8.66 3.20 5.36
N GLY A 214 8.18 3.64 4.19
CA GLY A 214 8.67 3.14 2.91
C GLY A 214 8.38 1.64 2.75
N ARG A 215 9.38 0.88 2.29
CA ARG A 215 9.22 -0.56 2.07
C ARG A 215 9.43 -1.44 3.32
N ASN A 216 9.77 -0.85 4.46
CA ASN A 216 10.29 -1.63 5.60
C ASN A 216 9.23 -2.11 6.59
N ALA A 217 7.95 -1.80 6.42
CA ALA A 217 6.95 -2.24 7.39
C ALA A 217 5.58 -2.48 6.77
N GLY A 218 5.29 -3.71 6.55
CA GLY A 218 3.95 -4.21 6.34
C GLY A 218 3.24 -3.75 5.08
N CYS A 219 2.25 -4.49 4.69
CA CYS A 219 1.31 -4.12 3.64
C CYS A 219 0.13 -3.41 4.27
N TYR A 220 -0.23 -2.27 3.73
CA TYR A 220 -1.30 -1.44 4.27
C TYR A 220 -2.60 -1.72 3.54
N HIS A 221 -3.64 -1.88 4.31
CA HIS A 221 -4.99 -1.76 3.82
C HIS A 221 -5.58 -0.50 4.44
N ALA A 222 -5.60 0.60 3.69
CA ALA A 222 -6.14 1.86 4.18
C ALA A 222 -7.66 1.79 4.15
N ARG A 223 -8.28 1.92 5.31
CA ARG A 223 -9.73 1.78 5.39
C ARG A 223 -10.47 3.04 5.82
N CYS A 224 -9.80 4.13 6.11
CA CYS A 224 -10.56 5.31 6.59
C CYS A 224 -9.85 6.60 6.22
N ASN A 225 -10.46 7.38 5.38
CA ASN A 225 -9.93 8.67 4.93
C ASN A 225 -10.94 9.77 5.25
N GLN A 226 -10.44 10.90 5.77
CA GLN A 226 -11.27 12.05 6.08
C GLN A 226 -11.66 12.79 4.79
N LEU A 227 -12.95 13.06 4.66
CA LEU A 227 -13.50 13.89 3.59
C LEU A 227 -13.76 15.30 4.09
N HIS A 228 -13.49 16.27 3.27
CA HIS A 228 -13.88 17.66 3.55
C HIS A 228 -15.20 17.98 2.83
N PRO A 229 -16.07 18.81 3.40
CA PRO A 229 -17.25 19.26 2.69
C PRO A 229 -16.83 19.89 1.36
N GLY A 230 -17.47 19.48 0.28
CA GLY A 230 -17.21 20.03 -1.04
C GLY A 230 -17.51 21.54 -1.05
N ILE A 231 -16.56 22.34 -1.54
CA ILE A 231 -16.82 23.76 -1.73
C ILE A 231 -17.72 23.88 -2.96
N CYS A 232 -19.00 24.04 -2.75
CA CYS A 232 -19.94 24.25 -3.83
C CYS A 232 -19.77 25.68 -4.34
N GLY A 233 -19.17 25.85 -5.49
CA GLY A 233 -19.10 27.11 -6.21
C GLY A 233 -17.92 28.00 -5.83
N ALA A 234 -16.93 28.04 -6.63
CA ALA A 234 -16.21 29.21 -7.12
C ALA A 234 -15.27 28.75 -8.24
N UNK A 235 -15.75 28.80 -9.13
CA UNK A 235 -14.98 28.61 -10.20
C UNK A 235 -14.44 29.84 -10.61
N UNK A 236 -13.88 29.99 -10.55
CA UNK A 236 -13.37 31.11 -11.04
C UNK A 236 -12.23 31.00 -11.68
#